data_e49f65cf5c9a737e61992201e1e51bfb
#
_entry.id   e49f65cf5c9a737e61992201e1e51bfb
#
_cell.length_a   1.000
_cell.length_b   1.000
_cell.length_c   1.000
_cell.angle_alpha   90.00
_cell.angle_beta   90.00
_cell.angle_gamma   90.00
#
_symmetry.space_group_name_H-M   'P 1'
#
loop_
_entity.id
_entity.type
_entity.pdbx_description
1 polymer ?
#
loop_
_entity_poly.entity_id
_entity_poly.type
_entity_poly.pdbx_seq_one_letter_code
_entity_poly.pdbx_strand_id
1 'polypeptide(L)'
;MSGKITKKELKEPDFLQIEASKFLMYFEHHRSKVLGFLVALLVVMAIFGGWSIYRFNYNKSALKLYNQVESATPADDGEEASAKLLAGYQSVTAKYPQSKAGLYAYYQLGNQYFELHQYDKSLQSYGEFLQKADSNNFLRFFAYTGQGYCYEAKKDYTKSLGAFEEALKVPEGKELAGQIYSDLARIYEKLNDIKKSKEYYRKAIEKTRDRSMEDILRRKLVALN
;
A
#
# COMPACT_ATOMS: atom_id res chain seq x y z
N MET A 1 35.89 -54.09 -8.70
CA MET A 1 35.58 -54.63 -10.04
C MET A 1 35.31 -53.46 -10.96
N SER A 2 36.32 -53.09 -11.77
CA SER A 2 36.20 -52.02 -12.75
C SER A 2 35.59 -52.60 -14.03
N GLY A 3 34.32 -52.30 -14.32
CA GLY A 3 33.66 -52.71 -15.55
C GLY A 3 34.32 -52.00 -16.74
N LYS A 4 34.98 -52.74 -17.63
CA LYS A 4 35.49 -52.21 -18.88
C LYS A 4 34.31 -51.83 -19.77
N ILE A 5 34.13 -50.53 -19.97
CA ILE A 5 33.17 -49.98 -20.94
C ILE A 5 33.56 -50.54 -22.33
N THR A 6 32.64 -51.26 -22.95
CA THR A 6 32.91 -51.89 -24.26
C THR A 6 32.83 -50.83 -25.36
N LYS A 7 33.65 -50.97 -26.44
CA LYS A 7 33.64 -50.08 -27.62
C LYS A 7 32.28 -49.95 -28.30
N LYS A 8 31.29 -50.75 -27.93
CA LYS A 8 29.93 -50.75 -28.46
C LYS A 8 29.06 -49.70 -27.69
N GLU A 9 29.28 -49.55 -26.39
CA GLU A 9 28.61 -48.56 -25.56
C GLU A 9 29.05 -47.11 -25.86
N LEU A 10 30.28 -46.96 -26.44
CA LEU A 10 30.78 -45.66 -26.92
C LEU A 10 30.23 -45.24 -28.28
N LYS A 11 29.46 -46.09 -28.98
CA LYS A 11 28.91 -45.82 -30.31
C LYS A 11 27.42 -45.56 -30.33
N GLU A 12 26.71 -45.81 -29.22
CA GLU A 12 25.29 -45.43 -29.12
C GLU A 12 25.23 -43.95 -28.76
N PRO A 13 24.54 -43.13 -29.58
CA PRO A 13 24.43 -41.70 -29.26
C PRO A 13 23.69 -41.55 -27.94
N ASP A 14 24.31 -40.84 -27.00
CA ASP A 14 23.72 -40.53 -25.71
C ASP A 14 22.39 -39.81 -25.93
N PHE A 15 21.42 -40.04 -25.04
CA PHE A 15 20.09 -39.39 -25.07
C PHE A 15 20.22 -37.88 -25.36
N LEU A 16 21.20 -37.21 -24.74
CA LEU A 16 21.50 -35.80 -24.97
C LEU A 16 21.92 -35.49 -26.41
N GLN A 17 22.67 -36.39 -27.07
CA GLN A 17 23.10 -36.24 -28.49
C GLN A 17 21.93 -36.41 -29.44
N ILE A 18 21.00 -37.34 -29.15
CA ILE A 18 19.77 -37.55 -29.94
C ILE A 18 18.86 -36.34 -29.87
N GLU A 19 18.63 -35.81 -28.68
CA GLU A 19 17.78 -34.62 -28.48
C GLU A 19 18.43 -33.36 -29.07
N ALA A 20 19.75 -33.20 -28.93
CA ALA A 20 20.48 -32.10 -29.55
C ALA A 20 20.41 -32.15 -31.09
N SER A 21 20.54 -33.37 -31.69
CA SER A 21 20.44 -33.53 -33.14
C SER A 21 19.03 -33.24 -33.69
N LYS A 22 17.97 -33.63 -32.96
CA LYS A 22 16.59 -33.29 -33.32
C LYS A 22 16.38 -31.78 -33.27
N PHE A 23 16.89 -31.11 -32.21
CA PHE A 23 16.84 -29.67 -32.08
C PHE A 23 17.56 -28.95 -33.22
N LEU A 24 18.76 -29.40 -33.58
CA LEU A 24 19.53 -28.84 -34.70
C LEU A 24 18.81 -29.01 -36.04
N MET A 25 18.24 -30.18 -36.32
CA MET A 25 17.48 -30.44 -37.55
C MET A 25 16.20 -29.56 -37.60
N TYR A 26 15.50 -29.39 -36.48
CA TYR A 26 14.34 -28.48 -36.39
C TYR A 26 14.77 -27.03 -36.65
N PHE A 27 15.88 -26.60 -36.08
CA PHE A 27 16.45 -25.28 -36.28
C PHE A 27 16.82 -25.03 -37.75
N GLU A 28 17.47 -25.99 -38.39
CA GLU A 28 17.84 -25.89 -39.82
C GLU A 28 16.63 -25.77 -40.73
N HIS A 29 15.59 -26.55 -40.46
CA HIS A 29 14.38 -26.55 -41.29
C HIS A 29 13.51 -25.30 -41.05
N HIS A 30 13.59 -24.67 -39.87
CA HIS A 30 12.75 -23.53 -39.48
C HIS A 30 13.53 -22.25 -39.16
N ARG A 31 14.71 -22.06 -39.76
CA ARG A 31 15.65 -20.95 -39.48
C ARG A 31 14.97 -19.59 -39.40
N SER A 32 14.13 -19.26 -40.40
CA SER A 32 13.43 -17.96 -40.44
C SER A 32 12.44 -17.77 -39.31
N LYS A 33 11.72 -18.82 -38.90
CA LYS A 33 10.75 -18.77 -37.78
C LYS A 33 11.47 -18.65 -36.44
N VAL A 34 12.55 -19.42 -36.25
CA VAL A 34 13.38 -19.39 -35.04
C VAL A 34 14.09 -18.05 -34.91
N LEU A 35 14.66 -17.52 -36.00
CA LEU A 35 15.28 -16.21 -36.01
C LEU A 35 14.25 -15.10 -35.71
N GLY A 36 13.06 -15.16 -36.33
CA GLY A 36 11.97 -14.25 -36.03
C GLY A 36 11.53 -14.26 -34.55
N PHE A 37 11.42 -15.47 -33.95
CA PHE A 37 11.14 -15.63 -32.55
C PHE A 37 12.22 -15.01 -31.62
N LEU A 38 13.51 -15.27 -31.95
CA LEU A 38 14.65 -14.71 -31.20
C LEU A 38 14.68 -13.18 -31.27
N VAL A 39 14.45 -12.63 -32.46
CA VAL A 39 14.35 -11.15 -32.62
C VAL A 39 13.19 -10.59 -31.82
N ALA A 40 12.00 -11.22 -31.87
CA ALA A 40 10.86 -10.78 -31.09
C ALA A 40 11.15 -10.84 -29.57
N LEU A 41 11.82 -11.91 -29.11
CA LEU A 41 12.24 -12.04 -27.72
C LEU A 41 13.22 -10.93 -27.29
N LEU A 42 14.21 -10.62 -28.15
CA LEU A 42 15.15 -9.52 -27.88
C LEU A 42 14.44 -8.15 -27.81
N VAL A 43 13.47 -7.89 -28.69
CA VAL A 43 12.67 -6.66 -28.65
C VAL A 43 11.87 -6.57 -27.35
N VAL A 44 11.23 -7.65 -26.94
CA VAL A 44 10.49 -7.70 -25.66
C VAL A 44 11.42 -7.44 -24.47
N MET A 45 12.61 -8.08 -24.46
CA MET A 45 13.61 -7.85 -23.40
C MET A 45 14.13 -6.40 -23.40
N ALA A 46 14.34 -5.79 -24.57
CA ALA A 46 14.77 -4.40 -24.67
C ALA A 46 13.69 -3.42 -24.17
N ILE A 47 12.42 -3.66 -24.52
CA ILE A 47 11.29 -2.87 -24.02
C ILE A 47 11.17 -3.00 -22.49
N PHE A 48 11.21 -4.23 -21.98
CA PHE A 48 11.11 -4.48 -20.54
C PHE A 48 12.31 -3.89 -19.78
N GLY A 49 13.51 -4.05 -20.30
CA GLY A 49 14.73 -3.45 -19.72
C GLY A 49 14.69 -1.93 -19.71
N GLY A 50 14.31 -1.32 -20.83
CA GLY A 50 14.14 0.14 -20.92
C GLY A 50 13.09 0.68 -19.95
N TRP A 51 11.93 -0.01 -19.87
CA TRP A 51 10.86 0.34 -18.93
C TRP A 51 11.34 0.18 -17.47
N SER A 52 12.09 -0.88 -17.15
CA SER A 52 12.62 -1.11 -15.81
C SER A 52 13.61 -0.01 -15.38
N ILE A 53 14.51 0.40 -16.27
CA ILE A 53 15.46 1.50 -16.03
C ILE A 53 14.70 2.82 -15.84
N TYR A 54 13.71 3.10 -16.70
CA TYR A 54 12.87 4.28 -16.55
C TYR A 54 12.15 4.30 -15.20
N ARG A 55 11.50 3.20 -14.81
CA ARG A 55 10.79 3.07 -13.52
C ARG A 55 11.74 3.24 -12.34
N PHE A 56 12.92 2.67 -12.42
CA PHE A 56 13.95 2.82 -11.38
C PHE A 56 14.35 4.30 -11.21
N ASN A 57 14.69 4.99 -12.31
CA ASN A 57 15.08 6.40 -12.27
C ASN A 57 13.93 7.30 -11.82
N TYR A 58 12.71 7.02 -12.28
CA TYR A 58 11.51 7.73 -11.86
C TYR A 58 11.28 7.62 -10.35
N ASN A 59 11.33 6.41 -9.77
CA ASN A 59 11.18 6.21 -8.33
C ASN A 59 12.35 6.81 -7.53
N LYS A 60 13.58 6.72 -8.03
CA LYS A 60 14.76 7.32 -7.41
C LYS A 60 14.64 8.85 -7.32
N SER A 61 14.22 9.50 -8.39
CA SER A 61 14.02 10.94 -8.44
C SER A 61 12.87 11.40 -7.53
N ALA A 62 11.78 10.63 -7.50
CA ALA A 62 10.66 10.86 -6.60
C ALA A 62 11.07 10.78 -5.13
N LEU A 63 11.82 9.73 -4.76
CA LEU A 63 12.32 9.55 -3.39
C LEU A 63 13.27 10.67 -2.99
N LYS A 64 14.16 11.09 -3.91
CA LYS A 64 15.05 12.22 -3.65
C LYS A 64 14.26 13.50 -3.33
N LEU A 65 13.23 13.80 -4.14
CA LEU A 65 12.39 14.97 -3.90
C LEU A 65 11.62 14.86 -2.58
N TYR A 66 11.03 13.69 -2.28
CA TYR A 66 10.34 13.45 -1.01
C TYR A 66 11.27 13.67 0.19
N ASN A 67 12.47 13.10 0.18
CA ASN A 67 13.43 13.25 1.25
C ASN A 67 13.92 14.72 1.40
N GLN A 68 14.00 15.47 0.30
CA GLN A 68 14.29 16.90 0.36
C GLN A 68 13.19 17.69 1.06
N VAL A 69 11.91 17.34 0.84
CA VAL A 69 10.78 17.94 1.55
C VAL A 69 10.86 17.67 3.04
N GLU A 70 11.06 16.41 3.43
CA GLU A 70 11.16 16.00 4.83
C GLU A 70 12.34 16.68 5.55
N SER A 71 13.52 16.74 4.89
CA SER A 71 14.74 17.28 5.49
C SER A 71 14.80 18.81 5.51
N ALA A 72 14.07 19.49 4.63
CA ALA A 72 14.05 20.96 4.55
C ALA A 72 13.03 21.59 5.52
N THR A 73 12.21 20.76 6.16
CA THR A 73 11.23 21.25 7.12
C THR A 73 11.88 21.36 8.49
N PRO A 74 11.85 22.54 9.14
CA PRO A 74 12.32 22.67 10.50
C PRO A 74 11.58 21.71 11.44
N ALA A 75 12.24 21.28 12.52
CA ALA A 75 11.60 20.47 13.58
C ALA A 75 10.56 21.28 14.40
N ASP A 76 10.32 22.53 14.04
CA ASP A 76 9.35 23.42 14.66
C ASP A 76 7.97 23.20 14.00
N ASP A 77 6.94 22.95 14.83
CA ASP A 77 5.54 22.70 14.42
C ASP A 77 4.81 23.99 13.97
N GLY A 78 5.54 25.01 13.54
CA GLY A 78 4.99 26.28 13.13
C GLY A 78 4.19 26.23 11.81
N GLU A 79 3.33 27.23 11.61
CA GLU A 79 2.48 27.35 10.40
C GLU A 79 3.31 27.40 9.12
N GLU A 80 4.51 27.98 9.16
CA GLU A 80 5.45 28.02 8.03
C GLU A 80 6.00 26.63 7.68
N ALA A 81 6.30 25.80 8.67
CA ALA A 81 6.75 24.42 8.48
C ALA A 81 5.65 23.59 7.81
N SER A 82 4.41 23.69 8.29
CA SER A 82 3.23 23.02 7.71
C SER A 82 2.97 23.45 6.27
N ALA A 83 3.10 24.74 5.96
CA ALA A 83 2.93 25.24 4.60
C ALA A 83 4.02 24.73 3.65
N LYS A 84 5.29 24.64 4.11
CA LYS A 84 6.40 24.07 3.33
C LYS A 84 6.20 22.58 3.06
N LEU A 85 5.80 21.81 4.07
CA LEU A 85 5.47 20.38 3.91
C LEU A 85 4.36 20.20 2.88
N LEU A 86 3.28 20.94 3.01
CA LEU A 86 2.13 20.88 2.11
C LEU A 86 2.56 21.14 0.66
N ALA A 87 3.27 22.25 0.40
CA ALA A 87 3.76 22.59 -0.92
C ALA A 87 4.74 21.53 -1.46
N GLY A 88 5.59 21.00 -0.59
CA GLY A 88 6.53 19.94 -0.92
C GLY A 88 5.83 18.65 -1.36
N TYR A 89 4.91 18.12 -0.56
CA TYR A 89 4.16 16.92 -0.92
C TYR A 89 3.30 17.11 -2.17
N GLN A 90 2.69 18.30 -2.37
CA GLN A 90 2.01 18.64 -3.62
C GLN A 90 2.96 18.56 -4.82
N SER A 91 4.19 19.06 -4.69
CA SER A 91 5.21 18.96 -5.74
C SER A 91 5.57 17.50 -6.06
N VAL A 92 5.71 16.65 -5.03
CA VAL A 92 5.99 15.21 -5.21
C VAL A 92 4.84 14.52 -5.95
N THR A 93 3.59 14.74 -5.51
CA THR A 93 2.41 14.11 -6.13
C THR A 93 2.15 14.60 -7.54
N ALA A 94 2.45 15.87 -7.85
CA ALA A 94 2.31 16.43 -9.20
C ALA A 94 3.35 15.86 -10.17
N LYS A 95 4.62 15.74 -9.75
CA LYS A 95 5.71 15.28 -10.61
C LYS A 95 5.80 13.76 -10.71
N TYR A 96 5.48 13.06 -9.65
CA TYR A 96 5.71 11.61 -9.51
C TYR A 96 4.49 10.86 -8.94
N PRO A 97 3.28 11.05 -9.49
CA PRO A 97 2.03 10.51 -8.92
C PRO A 97 1.97 8.98 -8.86
N GLN A 98 2.78 8.27 -9.68
CA GLN A 98 2.81 6.81 -9.79
C GLN A 98 4.02 6.19 -9.09
N SER A 99 4.83 6.99 -8.39
CA SER A 99 5.98 6.49 -7.63
C SER A 99 5.58 6.07 -6.22
N LYS A 100 6.41 5.24 -5.57
CA LYS A 100 6.23 4.92 -4.15
C LYS A 100 6.25 6.17 -3.28
N ALA A 101 7.16 7.11 -3.55
CA ALA A 101 7.25 8.37 -2.81
C ALA A 101 6.02 9.26 -3.07
N GLY A 102 5.49 9.30 -4.30
CA GLY A 102 4.23 9.98 -4.59
C GLY A 102 3.04 9.38 -3.85
N LEU A 103 3.00 8.06 -3.75
CA LEU A 103 1.99 7.37 -2.94
C LEU A 103 2.05 7.79 -1.47
N TYR A 104 3.23 7.78 -0.84
CA TYR A 104 3.39 8.27 0.53
C TYR A 104 3.06 9.76 0.66
N ALA A 105 3.41 10.58 -0.32
CA ALA A 105 3.08 12.00 -0.32
C ALA A 105 1.57 12.25 -0.36
N TYR A 106 0.76 11.45 -1.06
CA TYR A 106 -0.70 11.53 -0.99
C TYR A 106 -1.23 11.26 0.43
N TYR A 107 -0.70 10.25 1.11
CA TYR A 107 -1.07 9.95 2.49
C TYR A 107 -0.70 11.12 3.42
N GLN A 108 0.51 11.65 3.30
CA GLN A 108 0.96 12.79 4.09
C GLN A 108 0.15 14.07 3.80
N LEU A 109 -0.24 14.31 2.54
CA LEU A 109 -1.17 15.40 2.20
C LEU A 109 -2.51 15.22 2.92
N GLY A 110 -3.00 13.98 3.03
CA GLY A 110 -4.20 13.69 3.81
C GLY A 110 -4.06 14.13 5.26
N ASN A 111 -2.94 13.79 5.91
CA ASN A 111 -2.64 14.18 7.27
C ASN A 111 -2.52 15.71 7.41
N GLN A 112 -1.72 16.37 6.56
CA GLN A 112 -1.53 17.82 6.62
C GLN A 112 -2.83 18.60 6.41
N TYR A 113 -3.66 18.19 5.45
CA TYR A 113 -4.96 18.82 5.25
C TYR A 113 -5.92 18.57 6.41
N PHE A 114 -5.83 17.42 7.08
CA PHE A 114 -6.63 17.15 8.28
C PHE A 114 -6.26 18.12 9.42
N GLU A 115 -4.97 18.28 9.71
CA GLU A 115 -4.47 19.21 10.72
C GLU A 115 -4.87 20.67 10.43
N LEU A 116 -4.92 21.04 9.16
CA LEU A 116 -5.37 22.35 8.71
C LEU A 116 -6.90 22.47 8.65
N HIS A 117 -7.65 21.48 9.13
CA HIS A 117 -9.13 21.41 9.08
C HIS A 117 -9.72 21.51 7.65
N GLN A 118 -8.90 21.24 6.61
CA GLN A 118 -9.32 21.20 5.21
C GLN A 118 -9.81 19.79 4.84
N TYR A 119 -10.87 19.34 5.51
CA TYR A 119 -11.32 17.95 5.46
C TYR A 119 -11.65 17.44 4.06
N ASP A 120 -12.16 18.27 3.15
CA ASP A 120 -12.45 17.85 1.77
C ASP A 120 -11.17 17.51 1.00
N LYS A 121 -10.11 18.30 1.15
CA LYS A 121 -8.81 18.03 0.54
C LYS A 121 -8.11 16.83 1.19
N SER A 122 -8.28 16.67 2.50
CA SER A 122 -7.81 15.50 3.24
C SER A 122 -8.45 14.21 2.70
N LEU A 123 -9.79 14.20 2.58
CA LEU A 123 -10.54 13.08 2.00
C LEU A 123 -10.10 12.76 0.57
N GLN A 124 -9.89 13.79 -0.25
CA GLN A 124 -9.38 13.61 -1.62
C GLN A 124 -8.00 12.96 -1.61
N SER A 125 -7.08 13.45 -0.77
CA SER A 125 -5.70 12.95 -0.70
C SER A 125 -5.64 11.50 -0.20
N TYR A 126 -6.40 11.16 0.84
CA TYR A 126 -6.53 9.77 1.28
C TYR A 126 -7.18 8.89 0.21
N GLY A 127 -8.17 9.42 -0.53
CA GLY A 127 -8.79 8.72 -1.65
C GLY A 127 -7.80 8.38 -2.75
N GLU A 128 -6.97 9.36 -3.17
CA GLU A 128 -5.90 9.15 -4.15
C GLU A 128 -4.88 8.11 -3.68
N PHE A 129 -4.50 8.15 -2.39
CA PHE A 129 -3.65 7.13 -1.79
C PHE A 129 -4.29 5.74 -1.87
N LEU A 130 -5.54 5.59 -1.40
CA LEU A 130 -6.25 4.32 -1.34
C LEU A 130 -6.49 3.69 -2.72
N GLN A 131 -6.71 4.51 -3.74
CA GLN A 131 -6.87 4.08 -5.13
C GLN A 131 -5.58 3.51 -5.73
N LYS A 132 -4.43 4.08 -5.33
CA LYS A 132 -3.11 3.77 -5.91
C LYS A 132 -2.33 2.74 -5.08
N ALA A 133 -2.63 2.62 -3.79
CA ALA A 133 -1.94 1.72 -2.87
C ALA A 133 -2.33 0.26 -3.10
N ASP A 134 -1.34 -0.63 -3.08
CA ASP A 134 -1.57 -2.07 -3.09
C ASP A 134 -2.47 -2.48 -1.91
N SER A 135 -3.26 -3.54 -2.10
CA SER A 135 -4.23 -4.01 -1.10
C SER A 135 -3.61 -4.42 0.23
N ASN A 136 -2.33 -4.82 0.23
CA ASN A 136 -1.55 -5.21 1.40
C ASN A 136 -0.71 -4.07 1.99
N ASN A 137 -0.90 -2.81 1.54
CA ASN A 137 -0.19 -1.68 2.10
C ASN A 137 -0.79 -1.31 3.47
N PHE A 138 0.03 -1.39 4.53
CA PHE A 138 -0.40 -1.14 5.92
C PHE A 138 -0.96 0.27 6.15
N LEU A 139 -0.52 1.28 5.40
CA LEU A 139 -1.05 2.65 5.50
C LEU A 139 -2.50 2.77 5.05
N ARG A 140 -3.07 1.76 4.36
CA ARG A 140 -4.50 1.75 4.05
C ARG A 140 -5.36 1.79 5.30
N PHE A 141 -4.95 1.10 6.36
CA PHE A 141 -5.61 1.18 7.65
C PHE A 141 -5.69 2.62 8.16
N PHE A 142 -4.56 3.31 8.18
CA PHE A 142 -4.48 4.70 8.65
C PHE A 142 -5.21 5.68 7.73
N ALA A 143 -5.19 5.46 6.42
CA ALA A 143 -5.91 6.30 5.46
C ALA A 143 -7.43 6.16 5.63
N TYR A 144 -7.96 4.94 5.81
CA TYR A 144 -9.38 4.74 6.12
C TYR A 144 -9.77 5.35 7.47
N THR A 145 -8.92 5.18 8.48
CA THR A 145 -9.13 5.80 9.79
C THR A 145 -9.13 7.34 9.69
N GLY A 146 -8.20 7.92 8.93
CA GLY A 146 -8.15 9.34 8.63
C GLY A 146 -9.42 9.85 7.92
N GLN A 147 -9.93 9.09 6.94
CA GLN A 147 -11.22 9.39 6.31
C GLN A 147 -12.36 9.34 7.32
N GLY A 148 -12.37 8.36 8.23
CA GLY A 148 -13.33 8.25 9.31
C GLY A 148 -13.38 9.52 10.17
N TYR A 149 -12.21 10.01 10.58
CA TYR A 149 -12.12 11.26 11.35
C TYR A 149 -12.50 12.50 10.53
N CYS A 150 -12.16 12.57 9.26
CA CYS A 150 -12.60 13.66 8.38
C CYS A 150 -14.13 13.72 8.29
N TYR A 151 -14.79 12.58 8.08
CA TYR A 151 -16.24 12.51 8.01
C TYR A 151 -16.89 12.82 9.36
N GLU A 152 -16.28 12.39 10.47
CA GLU A 152 -16.75 12.74 11.81
C GLU A 152 -16.70 14.26 12.04
N ALA A 153 -15.57 14.92 11.71
CA ALA A 153 -15.41 16.35 11.81
C ALA A 153 -16.43 17.12 10.97
N LYS A 154 -16.80 16.57 9.81
CA LYS A 154 -17.88 17.08 8.93
C LYS A 154 -19.29 16.70 9.42
N LYS A 155 -19.42 15.93 10.51
CA LYS A 155 -20.69 15.40 11.04
C LYS A 155 -21.42 14.45 10.08
N ASP A 156 -20.73 13.92 9.07
CA ASP A 156 -21.24 12.84 8.19
C ASP A 156 -20.98 11.48 8.85
N TYR A 157 -21.71 11.22 9.92
CA TYR A 157 -21.51 10.05 10.77
C TYR A 157 -21.71 8.73 10.02
N THR A 158 -22.59 8.70 9.02
CA THR A 158 -22.82 7.51 8.20
C THR A 158 -21.57 7.13 7.40
N LYS A 159 -20.93 8.13 6.75
CA LYS A 159 -19.67 7.86 6.02
C LYS A 159 -18.50 7.60 6.97
N SER A 160 -18.49 8.23 8.15
CA SER A 160 -17.51 7.97 9.18
C SER A 160 -17.53 6.49 9.61
N LEU A 161 -18.72 5.93 9.90
CA LEU A 161 -18.89 4.52 10.22
C LEU A 161 -18.34 3.64 9.09
N GLY A 162 -18.73 3.91 7.83
CA GLY A 162 -18.25 3.15 6.69
C GLY A 162 -16.73 3.15 6.55
N ALA A 163 -16.08 4.30 6.75
CA ALA A 163 -14.63 4.40 6.68
C ALA A 163 -13.93 3.61 7.80
N PHE A 164 -14.42 3.65 9.04
CA PHE A 164 -13.89 2.83 10.13
C PHE A 164 -14.13 1.33 9.90
N GLU A 165 -15.25 0.95 9.30
CA GLU A 165 -15.52 -0.45 8.91
C GLU A 165 -14.56 -0.94 7.81
N GLU A 166 -14.20 -0.08 6.85
CA GLU A 166 -13.17 -0.41 5.85
C GLU A 166 -11.78 -0.57 6.51
N ALA A 167 -11.44 0.25 7.52
CA ALA A 167 -10.20 0.08 8.27
C ALA A 167 -10.11 -1.30 8.95
N LEU A 168 -11.21 -1.83 9.48
CA LEU A 168 -11.25 -3.17 10.10
C LEU A 168 -11.00 -4.32 9.11
N LYS A 169 -11.22 -4.09 7.80
CA LYS A 169 -11.00 -5.12 6.76
C LYS A 169 -9.53 -5.25 6.36
N VAL A 170 -8.73 -4.23 6.62
CA VAL A 170 -7.27 -4.26 6.37
C VAL A 170 -6.63 -5.20 7.40
N PRO A 171 -5.56 -5.98 7.05
CA PRO A 171 -4.92 -6.90 7.99
C PRO A 171 -4.56 -6.28 9.33
N GLU A 172 -4.03 -5.07 9.35
CA GLU A 172 -3.68 -4.29 10.55
C GLU A 172 -4.90 -3.92 11.40
N GLY A 173 -6.07 -3.83 10.80
CA GLY A 173 -7.33 -3.56 11.48
C GLY A 173 -7.69 -4.62 12.51
N LYS A 174 -7.20 -5.85 12.36
CA LYS A 174 -7.42 -6.91 13.36
C LYS A 174 -6.64 -6.66 14.64
N GLU A 175 -5.42 -6.15 14.53
CA GLU A 175 -4.54 -5.86 15.67
C GLU A 175 -4.97 -4.57 16.39
N LEU A 176 -5.44 -3.59 15.62
CA LEU A 176 -5.87 -2.28 16.10
C LEU A 176 -7.40 -2.18 16.27
N ALA A 177 -8.10 -3.32 16.23
CA ALA A 177 -9.56 -3.36 16.29
C ALA A 177 -10.13 -2.70 17.55
N GLY A 178 -9.44 -2.77 18.69
CA GLY A 178 -9.86 -2.12 19.93
C GLY A 178 -10.06 -0.61 19.76
N GLN A 179 -9.12 0.06 19.06
CA GLN A 179 -9.22 1.49 18.76
C GLN A 179 -10.40 1.77 17.83
N ILE A 180 -10.53 1.03 16.74
CA ILE A 180 -11.62 1.25 15.76
C ILE A 180 -12.99 0.98 16.39
N TYR A 181 -13.12 -0.04 17.23
CA TYR A 181 -14.38 -0.27 17.94
C TYR A 181 -14.72 0.87 18.90
N SER A 182 -13.71 1.49 19.53
CA SER A 182 -13.91 2.70 20.33
C SER A 182 -14.41 3.88 19.50
N ASP A 183 -13.83 4.06 18.30
CA ASP A 183 -14.24 5.12 17.37
C ASP A 183 -15.68 4.88 16.86
N LEU A 184 -16.02 3.65 16.48
CA LEU A 184 -17.37 3.28 16.08
C LEU A 184 -18.38 3.52 17.24
N ALA A 185 -18.02 3.13 18.46
CA ALA A 185 -18.87 3.38 19.64
C ALA A 185 -19.15 4.87 19.82
N ARG A 186 -18.12 5.72 19.69
CA ARG A 186 -18.23 7.17 19.79
C ARG A 186 -19.12 7.76 18.68
N ILE A 187 -19.02 7.24 17.45
CA ILE A 187 -19.91 7.68 16.37
C ILE A 187 -21.36 7.27 16.64
N TYR A 188 -21.61 6.06 17.16
CA TYR A 188 -22.97 5.67 17.56
C TYR A 188 -23.53 6.51 18.71
N GLU A 189 -22.69 7.01 19.64
CA GLU A 189 -23.13 8.03 20.62
C GLU A 189 -23.61 9.30 19.92
N LYS A 190 -22.85 9.81 18.92
CA LYS A 190 -23.24 11.00 18.14
C LYS A 190 -24.54 10.80 17.37
N LEU A 191 -24.83 9.58 16.97
CA LEU A 191 -26.10 9.20 16.31
C LEU A 191 -27.22 8.90 17.31
N ASN A 192 -26.97 9.02 18.62
CA ASN A 192 -27.89 8.66 19.70
C ASN A 192 -28.35 7.19 19.68
N ASP A 193 -27.57 6.30 19.05
CA ASP A 193 -27.78 4.84 19.10
C ASP A 193 -26.99 4.25 20.27
N ILE A 194 -27.53 4.48 21.47
CA ILE A 194 -26.91 4.04 22.74
C ILE A 194 -26.72 2.52 22.80
N LYS A 195 -27.63 1.77 22.18
CA LYS A 195 -27.54 0.31 22.17
C LYS A 195 -26.29 -0.17 21.41
N LYS A 196 -26.08 0.34 20.20
CA LYS A 196 -24.88 0.01 19.41
C LYS A 196 -23.62 0.59 20.02
N SER A 197 -23.67 1.81 20.55
CA SER A 197 -22.53 2.41 21.25
C SER A 197 -22.02 1.48 22.38
N LYS A 198 -22.91 1.01 23.25
CA LYS A 198 -22.56 0.06 24.31
C LYS A 198 -21.98 -1.25 23.77
N GLU A 199 -22.54 -1.77 22.69
CA GLU A 199 -22.05 -2.99 22.05
C GLU A 199 -20.59 -2.81 21.56
N TYR A 200 -20.33 -1.70 20.87
CA TYR A 200 -18.99 -1.43 20.34
C TYR A 200 -17.96 -1.10 21.43
N TYR A 201 -18.36 -0.40 22.51
CA TYR A 201 -17.47 -0.22 23.67
C TYR A 201 -17.09 -1.57 24.31
N ARG A 202 -18.00 -2.52 24.42
CA ARG A 202 -17.68 -3.87 24.93
C ARG A 202 -16.68 -4.58 24.01
N LYS A 203 -16.89 -4.50 22.69
CA LYS A 203 -15.92 -5.05 21.70
C LYS A 203 -14.56 -4.36 21.81
N ALA A 204 -14.51 -3.05 22.03
CA ALA A 204 -13.28 -2.30 22.22
C ALA A 204 -12.52 -2.78 23.47
N ILE A 205 -13.21 -2.95 24.60
CA ILE A 205 -12.67 -3.47 25.86
C ILE A 205 -12.10 -4.88 25.66
N GLU A 206 -12.81 -5.74 24.94
CA GLU A 206 -12.36 -7.12 24.66
C GLU A 206 -11.08 -7.16 23.81
N LYS A 207 -10.91 -6.21 22.90
CA LYS A 207 -9.80 -6.20 21.93
C LYS A 207 -8.63 -5.33 22.34
N THR A 208 -8.80 -4.39 23.27
CA THR A 208 -7.67 -3.57 23.74
C THR A 208 -6.71 -4.38 24.61
N ARG A 209 -5.40 -4.10 24.46
CA ARG A 209 -4.34 -4.61 25.31
C ARG A 209 -3.80 -3.53 26.26
N ASP A 210 -4.25 -2.30 26.09
CA ASP A 210 -3.85 -1.16 26.89
C ASP A 210 -4.83 -0.98 28.06
N ARG A 211 -4.32 -1.16 29.28
CA ARG A 211 -5.10 -0.99 30.52
C ARG A 211 -5.67 0.42 30.67
N SER A 212 -4.90 1.45 30.29
CA SER A 212 -5.38 2.82 30.39
C SER A 212 -6.58 3.06 29.49
N MET A 213 -6.50 2.53 28.24
CA MET A 213 -7.62 2.55 27.31
C MET A 213 -8.82 1.76 27.84
N GLU A 214 -8.59 0.57 28.39
CA GLU A 214 -9.64 -0.26 28.97
C GLU A 214 -10.39 0.48 30.07
N ASP A 215 -9.69 1.14 30.99
CA ASP A 215 -10.30 1.92 32.08
C ASP A 215 -11.14 3.09 31.54
N ILE A 216 -10.67 3.77 30.51
CA ILE A 216 -11.42 4.83 29.84
C ILE A 216 -12.72 4.28 29.22
N LEU A 217 -12.62 3.18 28.50
CA LEU A 217 -13.76 2.53 27.84
C LEU A 217 -14.81 2.03 28.84
N ARG A 218 -14.38 1.48 29.97
CA ARG A 218 -15.27 1.05 31.05
C ARG A 218 -16.04 2.24 31.66
N ARG A 219 -15.33 3.35 31.91
CA ARG A 219 -16.02 4.59 32.39
C ARG A 219 -17.03 5.10 31.37
N LYS A 220 -16.68 5.10 30.08
CA LYS A 220 -17.60 5.47 28.99
C LYS A 220 -18.85 4.59 28.98
N LEU A 221 -18.65 3.26 29.08
CA LEU A 221 -19.76 2.30 29.11
C LEU A 221 -20.71 2.51 30.31
N VAL A 222 -20.16 2.82 31.48
CA VAL A 222 -20.95 3.12 32.68
C VAL A 222 -21.74 4.41 32.52
N ALA A 223 -21.15 5.45 31.91
CA ALA A 223 -21.81 6.74 31.71
C ALA A 223 -23.01 6.67 30.73
N LEU A 224 -23.13 5.61 29.96
CA LEU A 224 -24.24 5.38 29.03
C LEU A 224 -25.41 4.59 29.67
N ASN A 225 -25.30 4.18 30.94
CA ASN A 225 -26.37 3.51 31.65
C ASN A 225 -27.30 4.54 32.31
#